data_9db01b0a1d90a6151ddf1e438b983506
#
_entry.id   9db01b0a1d90a6151ddf1e438b983506
#
_cell.length_a   1.000
_cell.length_b   1.000
_cell.length_c   1.000
_cell.angle_alpha   90.00
_cell.angle_beta   90.00
_cell.angle_gamma   90.00
#
_symmetry.space_group_name_H-M   'P 1'
#
loop_
_entity.id
_entity.type
_entity.pdbx_description
1 polymer ?
#
loop_
_entity_poly.entity_id
_entity_poly.type
_entity_poly.pdbx_seq_one_letter_code
_entity_poly.pdbx_strand_id
1 'polypeptide(L)'
;VQLNELVSSNQNTYFDEDGDTPDWIELYNSASNSISLNNWGLSDDVDDPFKWRLPNVILEPNDFLMIMASNKDRVDIISEWETIIDLGDSWYYYVANQEPPSNWNQVNFNSSNWSIGPSGFGYGDGDDNTQVSNTISVYLIKPFSITDFEQIKKLAFHIDYDDGFVAYLNGNEFARDNIEGTPPAFN
;
A
#
# COMPACT_ATOMS: atom_id res chain seq x y z
N VAL A 1 -4.72 -21.34 22.59
CA VAL A 1 -5.15 -20.16 21.84
C VAL A 1 -6.59 -19.88 22.16
N GLN A 2 -6.93 -18.64 22.30
CA GLN A 2 -8.30 -18.18 22.60
C GLN A 2 -8.67 -17.03 21.65
N LEU A 3 -9.97 -16.88 21.41
CA LEU A 3 -10.52 -15.69 20.81
C LEU A 3 -10.37 -14.57 21.84
N ASN A 4 -9.63 -13.52 21.51
CA ASN A 4 -9.36 -12.39 22.41
C ASN A 4 -10.29 -11.22 22.12
N GLU A 5 -10.44 -10.85 20.88
CA GLU A 5 -11.31 -9.76 20.47
C GLU A 5 -12.04 -10.10 19.16
N LEU A 6 -13.22 -9.54 19.00
CA LEU A 6 -14.02 -9.62 17.78
C LEU A 6 -14.66 -8.26 17.56
N VAL A 7 -14.41 -7.68 16.39
CA VAL A 7 -15.02 -6.42 15.95
C VAL A 7 -15.92 -6.70 14.75
N SER A 8 -17.21 -6.47 14.95
CA SER A 8 -18.26 -6.71 13.96
C SER A 8 -18.82 -5.44 13.32
N SER A 9 -18.11 -4.33 13.48
CA SER A 9 -18.43 -3.04 12.84
C SER A 9 -17.21 -2.15 12.88
N ASN A 10 -16.18 -2.53 12.12
CA ASN A 10 -15.00 -1.70 11.96
C ASN A 10 -15.30 -0.56 10.98
N GLN A 11 -15.11 0.68 11.43
CA GLN A 11 -15.32 1.86 10.58
C GLN A 11 -14.00 2.55 10.18
N ASN A 12 -13.01 2.55 11.06
CA ASN A 12 -11.76 3.28 10.83
C ASN A 12 -10.61 2.88 11.78
N THR A 13 -10.73 1.74 12.48
CA THR A 13 -9.68 1.33 13.44
C THR A 13 -8.51 0.66 12.72
N TYR A 14 -8.82 -0.31 11.85
CA TYR A 14 -7.84 -1.02 11.04
C TYR A 14 -8.32 -1.09 9.60
N PHE A 15 -7.38 -0.94 8.69
CA PHE A 15 -7.58 -1.04 7.25
C PHE A 15 -6.88 -2.29 6.75
N ASP A 16 -7.49 -2.97 5.79
CA ASP A 16 -6.76 -4.00 5.05
C ASP A 16 -5.85 -3.36 3.98
N GLU A 17 -5.13 -4.18 3.25
CA GLU A 17 -4.18 -3.73 2.23
C GLU A 17 -4.82 -3.06 1.00
N ASP A 18 -6.14 -3.08 0.86
CA ASP A 18 -6.88 -2.37 -0.19
C ASP A 18 -7.49 -1.04 0.34
N GLY A 19 -7.24 -0.73 1.63
CA GLY A 19 -7.82 0.43 2.30
C GLY A 19 -9.27 0.24 2.75
N ASP A 20 -9.82 -0.98 2.65
CA ASP A 20 -11.13 -1.31 3.20
C ASP A 20 -11.06 -1.46 4.72
N THR A 21 -12.18 -1.28 5.39
CA THR A 21 -12.33 -1.44 6.85
C THR A 21 -13.13 -2.70 7.20
N PRO A 22 -12.61 -3.91 6.90
CA PRO A 22 -13.32 -5.13 7.24
C PRO A 22 -13.42 -5.33 8.74
N ASP A 23 -14.41 -6.09 9.18
CA ASP A 23 -14.45 -6.62 10.52
C ASP A 23 -13.24 -7.50 10.78
N TRP A 24 -12.89 -7.74 12.05
CA TRP A 24 -11.69 -8.52 12.35
C TRP A 24 -11.85 -9.34 13.63
N ILE A 25 -11.02 -10.36 13.73
CA ILE A 25 -10.94 -11.30 14.83
C ILE A 25 -9.50 -11.31 15.33
N GLU A 26 -9.29 -11.27 16.64
CA GLU A 26 -7.97 -11.42 17.24
C GLU A 26 -7.90 -12.73 18.03
N LEU A 27 -6.89 -13.52 17.70
CA LEU A 27 -6.50 -14.70 18.46
C LEU A 27 -5.33 -14.37 19.37
N TYR A 28 -5.32 -14.93 20.59
CA TYR A 28 -4.26 -14.76 21.57
C TYR A 28 -3.75 -16.12 22.06
N ASN A 29 -2.43 -16.28 22.11
CA ASN A 29 -1.80 -17.42 22.73
C ASN A 29 -1.52 -17.16 24.22
N SER A 30 -2.41 -17.59 25.09
CA SER A 30 -2.25 -17.49 26.56
C SER A 30 -1.41 -18.62 27.17
N ALA A 31 -0.88 -19.56 26.35
CA ALA A 31 -0.03 -20.62 26.84
C ALA A 31 1.42 -20.16 27.02
N SER A 32 2.21 -20.91 27.76
CA SER A 32 3.65 -20.67 27.95
C SER A 32 4.54 -21.25 26.86
N ASN A 33 3.95 -21.82 25.82
CA ASN A 33 4.66 -22.41 24.68
C ASN A 33 4.07 -21.96 23.35
N SER A 34 4.88 -22.00 22.30
CA SER A 34 4.46 -21.75 20.94
C SER A 34 3.41 -22.76 20.46
N ILE A 35 2.43 -22.29 19.72
CA ILE A 35 1.33 -23.13 19.18
C ILE A 35 1.29 -22.97 17.67
N SER A 36 1.37 -24.12 16.96
CA SER A 36 1.14 -24.12 15.51
C SER A 36 -0.36 -24.07 15.21
N LEU A 37 -0.77 -23.14 14.38
CA LEU A 37 -2.15 -23.02 13.87
C LEU A 37 -2.35 -23.81 12.56
N ASN A 38 -1.36 -24.59 12.14
CA ASN A 38 -1.48 -25.43 10.97
C ASN A 38 -2.66 -26.39 11.11
N ASN A 39 -3.50 -26.48 10.10
CA ASN A 39 -4.76 -27.24 10.06
C ASN A 39 -5.86 -26.73 11.03
N TRP A 40 -5.72 -25.58 11.60
CA TRP A 40 -6.84 -24.92 12.29
C TRP A 40 -7.77 -24.26 11.26
N GLY A 41 -9.02 -24.09 11.64
CA GLY A 41 -10.03 -23.41 10.82
C GLY A 41 -10.81 -22.39 11.62
N LEU A 42 -11.37 -21.43 10.92
CA LEU A 42 -12.38 -20.50 11.41
C LEU A 42 -13.67 -20.72 10.65
N SER A 43 -14.77 -20.70 11.37
CA SER A 43 -16.10 -20.86 10.81
C SER A 43 -17.14 -20.23 11.72
N ASP A 44 -18.18 -19.69 11.10
CA ASP A 44 -19.46 -19.30 11.70
C ASP A 44 -20.52 -20.40 11.54
N ASP A 45 -20.13 -21.53 10.93
CA ASP A 45 -20.99 -22.69 10.67
C ASP A 45 -20.45 -23.92 11.40
N VAL A 46 -21.24 -24.48 12.32
CA VAL A 46 -20.87 -25.66 13.10
C VAL A 46 -20.73 -26.92 12.25
N ASP A 47 -21.43 -26.99 11.12
CA ASP A 47 -21.41 -28.13 10.20
C ASP A 47 -20.24 -28.05 9.21
N ASP A 48 -19.61 -26.85 9.05
CA ASP A 48 -18.38 -26.66 8.26
C ASP A 48 -17.30 -25.95 9.08
N PRO A 49 -16.61 -26.66 9.99
CA PRO A 49 -15.62 -26.03 10.89
C PRO A 49 -14.36 -25.54 10.20
N PHE A 50 -14.18 -25.83 8.91
CA PHE A 50 -13.03 -25.45 8.12
C PHE A 50 -13.42 -24.53 6.96
N LYS A 51 -14.45 -23.74 7.10
CA LYS A 51 -14.92 -22.79 6.10
C LYS A 51 -13.80 -21.87 5.61
N TRP A 52 -12.94 -21.46 6.51
CA TRP A 52 -11.66 -20.83 6.18
C TRP A 52 -10.53 -21.49 6.98
N ARG A 53 -9.44 -21.87 6.29
CA ARG A 53 -8.28 -22.52 6.92
C ARG A 53 -7.23 -21.48 7.24
N LEU A 54 -6.74 -21.51 8.49
CA LEU A 54 -5.64 -20.64 8.87
C LEU A 54 -4.37 -21.03 8.11
N PRO A 55 -3.52 -20.03 7.77
CA PRO A 55 -2.20 -20.28 7.22
C PRO A 55 -1.33 -21.05 8.21
N ASN A 56 -0.23 -21.62 7.71
CA ASN A 56 0.75 -22.29 8.57
C ASN A 56 1.55 -21.25 9.35
N VAL A 57 1.02 -20.83 10.49
CA VAL A 57 1.63 -19.84 11.39
C VAL A 57 1.90 -20.47 12.75
N ILE A 58 2.99 -20.08 13.39
CA ILE A 58 3.31 -20.38 14.78
C ILE A 58 3.03 -19.12 15.59
N LEU A 59 2.17 -19.25 16.59
CA LEU A 59 1.85 -18.16 17.51
C LEU A 59 2.65 -18.36 18.79
N GLU A 60 3.62 -17.48 19.03
CA GLU A 60 4.49 -17.55 20.20
C GLU A 60 3.72 -17.26 21.51
N PRO A 61 4.28 -17.60 22.69
CA PRO A 61 3.66 -17.26 23.96
C PRO A 61 3.37 -15.76 24.10
N ASN A 62 2.14 -15.42 24.46
CA ASN A 62 1.62 -14.07 24.60
C ASN A 62 1.51 -13.27 23.30
N ASP A 63 1.66 -13.91 22.15
CA ASP A 63 1.44 -13.26 20.85
C ASP A 63 -0.03 -13.22 20.47
N PHE A 64 -0.32 -12.28 19.61
CA PHE A 64 -1.63 -12.05 19.00
C PHE A 64 -1.57 -12.30 17.49
N LEU A 65 -2.66 -12.77 16.93
CA LEU A 65 -2.86 -12.86 15.49
C LEU A 65 -4.18 -12.20 15.13
N MET A 66 -4.10 -11.13 14.34
CA MET A 66 -5.27 -10.48 13.78
C MET A 66 -5.65 -11.09 12.44
N ILE A 67 -6.93 -11.33 12.24
CA ILE A 67 -7.52 -11.92 11.05
C ILE A 67 -8.62 -11.00 10.54
N MET A 68 -8.47 -10.49 9.33
CA MET A 68 -9.45 -9.63 8.69
C MET A 68 -10.59 -10.47 8.10
N ALA A 69 -11.83 -10.21 8.50
CA ALA A 69 -13.03 -10.86 7.96
C ALA A 69 -13.51 -10.11 6.69
N SER A 70 -12.62 -10.02 5.70
CA SER A 70 -12.77 -9.18 4.51
C SER A 70 -13.48 -9.87 3.33
N ASN A 71 -13.87 -11.14 3.46
CA ASN A 71 -14.31 -12.01 2.36
C ASN A 71 -13.28 -12.12 1.20
N LYS A 72 -12.01 -11.85 1.51
CA LYS A 72 -10.87 -12.00 0.61
C LYS A 72 -10.06 -13.20 1.10
N ASP A 73 -9.95 -14.24 0.29
CA ASP A 73 -9.19 -15.47 0.66
C ASP A 73 -7.69 -15.18 0.59
N ARG A 74 -7.18 -14.51 1.62
CA ARG A 74 -5.78 -14.11 1.75
C ARG A 74 -5.17 -14.79 2.96
N VAL A 75 -4.07 -15.49 2.73
CA VAL A 75 -3.37 -16.29 3.73
C VAL A 75 -1.92 -15.84 3.94
N ASP A 76 -1.52 -14.73 3.33
CA ASP A 76 -0.17 -14.19 3.51
C ASP A 76 -0.03 -13.58 4.90
N ILE A 77 1.02 -13.99 5.61
CA ILE A 77 1.38 -13.40 6.89
C ILE A 77 2.31 -12.23 6.61
N ILE A 78 1.84 -11.03 6.92
CA ILE A 78 2.66 -9.83 6.91
C ILE A 78 3.04 -9.56 8.35
N SER A 79 4.30 -9.78 8.70
CA SER A 79 4.81 -9.61 10.06
C SER A 79 5.04 -8.13 10.42
N GLU A 80 5.37 -7.33 9.41
CA GLU A 80 5.64 -5.91 9.58
C GLU A 80 5.47 -5.17 8.25
N TRP A 81 5.19 -3.87 8.35
CA TRP A 81 5.21 -2.95 7.23
C TRP A 81 6.38 -1.99 7.38
N GLU A 82 7.15 -1.84 6.32
CA GLU A 82 8.22 -0.85 6.22
C GLU A 82 7.87 0.19 5.16
N THR A 83 7.95 1.46 5.52
CA THR A 83 7.75 2.53 4.54
C THR A 83 9.03 2.74 3.74
N ILE A 84 8.93 2.59 2.43
CA ILE A 84 10.05 2.77 1.49
C ILE A 84 10.14 4.23 1.02
N ILE A 85 9.00 4.87 0.89
CA ILE A 85 8.88 6.28 0.49
C ILE A 85 7.98 6.97 1.50
N ASP A 86 8.57 7.87 2.29
CA ASP A 86 7.85 8.61 3.32
C ASP A 86 7.15 9.86 2.78
N LEU A 87 6.10 10.27 3.47
CA LEU A 87 5.49 11.58 3.25
C LEU A 87 6.53 12.68 3.51
N GLY A 88 6.65 13.62 2.59
CA GLY A 88 7.64 14.69 2.66
C GLY A 88 9.01 14.35 2.09
N ASP A 89 9.21 13.12 1.62
CA ASP A 89 10.41 12.76 0.87
C ASP A 89 10.62 13.65 -0.36
N SER A 90 11.86 13.89 -0.72
CA SER A 90 12.22 14.68 -1.90
C SER A 90 12.06 13.88 -3.18
N TRP A 91 11.41 14.48 -4.17
CA TRP A 91 11.19 13.95 -5.50
C TRP A 91 11.75 14.88 -6.55
N TYR A 92 12.16 14.33 -7.68
CA TYR A 92 12.32 15.13 -8.89
C TYR A 92 10.95 15.43 -9.47
N TYR A 93 10.73 16.69 -9.91
CA TYR A 93 9.46 17.08 -10.50
C TYR A 93 9.64 17.96 -11.73
N TYR A 94 8.70 17.86 -12.65
CA TYR A 94 8.61 18.65 -13.87
C TYR A 94 7.19 19.18 -14.03
N VAL A 95 7.04 20.49 -13.96
CA VAL A 95 5.78 21.18 -14.24
C VAL A 95 5.64 21.27 -15.77
N ALA A 96 4.67 20.56 -16.32
CA ALA A 96 4.60 20.37 -17.76
C ALA A 96 4.13 21.63 -18.49
N ASN A 97 4.95 22.09 -19.42
CA ASN A 97 4.57 23.06 -20.45
C ASN A 97 4.68 22.48 -21.87
N GLN A 98 5.12 21.25 -21.96
CA GLN A 98 5.22 20.40 -23.15
C GLN A 98 5.35 18.94 -22.71
N GLU A 99 5.21 18.01 -23.63
CA GLU A 99 5.47 16.59 -23.37
C GLU A 99 6.88 16.39 -22.80
N PRO A 100 7.06 15.63 -21.71
CA PRO A 100 8.39 15.22 -21.27
C PRO A 100 9.01 14.26 -22.30
N PRO A 101 10.32 14.01 -22.23
CA PRO A 101 10.95 12.96 -23.03
C PRO A 101 10.24 11.61 -22.88
N SER A 102 10.00 10.89 -23.97
CA SER A 102 9.20 9.66 -23.99
C SER A 102 9.72 8.54 -23.07
N ASN A 103 10.96 8.64 -22.60
CA ASN A 103 11.60 7.71 -21.68
C ASN A 103 11.67 8.23 -20.23
N TRP A 104 10.92 9.26 -19.88
CA TRP A 104 11.00 9.90 -18.57
C TRP A 104 10.72 8.96 -17.39
N ASN A 105 9.89 7.95 -17.57
CA ASN A 105 9.50 6.96 -16.57
C ASN A 105 10.43 5.72 -16.51
N GLN A 106 11.51 5.70 -17.32
CA GLN A 106 12.45 4.57 -17.36
C GLN A 106 13.52 4.71 -16.26
N VAL A 107 14.02 3.56 -15.78
CA VAL A 107 15.01 3.47 -14.68
C VAL A 107 16.28 4.29 -14.96
N ASN A 108 16.70 4.36 -16.22
CA ASN A 108 17.93 5.05 -16.61
C ASN A 108 17.70 6.48 -17.10
N PHE A 109 16.52 7.04 -16.91
CA PHE A 109 16.25 8.43 -17.26
C PHE A 109 17.06 9.38 -16.37
N ASN A 110 17.70 10.36 -16.98
CA ASN A 110 18.44 11.37 -16.25
C ASN A 110 17.53 12.56 -15.89
N SER A 111 17.06 12.58 -14.66
CA SER A 111 16.21 13.64 -14.10
C SER A 111 16.98 14.82 -13.50
N SER A 112 18.30 14.91 -13.68
CA SER A 112 19.13 15.96 -13.05
C SER A 112 18.76 17.38 -13.43
N ASN A 113 18.04 17.57 -14.53
CA ASN A 113 17.55 18.89 -14.99
C ASN A 113 16.13 19.21 -14.47
N TRP A 114 15.50 18.29 -13.74
CA TRP A 114 14.21 18.51 -13.13
C TRP A 114 14.38 19.22 -11.78
N SER A 115 13.37 19.92 -11.34
CA SER A 115 13.36 20.52 -10.00
C SER A 115 13.29 19.45 -8.92
N ILE A 116 13.64 19.78 -7.68
CA ILE A 116 13.54 18.86 -6.53
C ILE A 116 12.71 19.55 -5.45
N GLY A 117 11.79 18.81 -4.85
CA GLY A 117 10.96 19.27 -3.74
C GLY A 117 10.39 18.13 -2.92
N PRO A 118 9.99 18.37 -1.66
CA PRO A 118 9.31 17.39 -0.83
C PRO A 118 7.92 17.04 -1.39
N SER A 119 7.46 15.81 -1.18
CA SER A 119 6.10 15.38 -1.57
C SER A 119 5.01 16.18 -0.86
N GLY A 120 3.84 16.27 -1.49
CA GLY A 120 2.78 17.26 -1.29
C GLY A 120 2.97 18.35 -2.35
N PHE A 121 2.67 18.01 -3.62
CA PHE A 121 2.79 18.91 -4.77
C PHE A 121 1.42 19.42 -5.16
N GLY A 122 1.24 20.71 -5.18
CA GLY A 122 -0.02 21.32 -5.59
C GLY A 122 0.06 22.84 -5.69
N TYR A 123 -1.10 23.48 -5.81
CA TYR A 123 -1.21 24.93 -5.86
C TYR A 123 -2.60 25.41 -5.42
N GLY A 124 -2.65 26.59 -4.77
CA GLY A 124 -3.88 27.35 -4.61
C GLY A 124 -4.53 27.34 -3.23
N ASP A 125 -4.30 26.35 -2.38
CA ASP A 125 -4.93 26.16 -1.07
C ASP A 125 -3.97 26.35 0.11
N GLY A 126 -2.65 26.24 -0.11
CA GLY A 126 -1.62 26.62 0.86
C GLY A 126 -1.23 25.52 1.83
N ASP A 127 -1.59 24.27 1.59
CA ASP A 127 -1.22 23.09 2.34
C ASP A 127 -0.11 22.23 1.68
N ASP A 128 0.30 22.61 0.46
CA ASP A 128 1.36 21.95 -0.29
C ASP A 128 2.75 22.19 0.29
N ASN A 129 3.54 21.14 0.43
CA ASN A 129 4.97 21.25 0.78
C ASN A 129 5.80 21.78 -0.39
N THR A 130 5.42 21.44 -1.62
CA THR A 130 6.03 21.95 -2.85
C THR A 130 4.96 22.62 -3.70
N GLN A 131 4.95 23.94 -3.66
CA GLN A 131 4.04 24.72 -4.49
C GLN A 131 4.54 24.75 -5.94
N VAL A 132 3.67 24.32 -6.86
CA VAL A 132 3.91 24.39 -8.29
C VAL A 132 3.07 25.51 -8.91
N SER A 133 3.44 25.97 -10.12
CA SER A 133 2.59 26.90 -10.86
C SER A 133 1.32 26.20 -11.32
N ASN A 134 0.23 26.94 -11.49
CA ASN A 134 -1.00 26.42 -12.10
C ASN A 134 -0.68 25.73 -13.43
N THR A 135 -0.97 24.44 -13.49
CA THR A 135 -0.65 23.55 -14.62
C THR A 135 -1.67 22.42 -14.71
N ILE A 136 -1.77 21.79 -15.87
CA ILE A 136 -2.62 20.61 -16.06
C ILE A 136 -1.90 19.35 -15.58
N SER A 137 -0.58 19.28 -15.74
CA SER A 137 0.18 18.07 -15.40
C SER A 137 1.47 18.37 -14.66
N VAL A 138 1.76 17.54 -13.66
CA VAL A 138 3.04 17.48 -12.97
C VAL A 138 3.58 16.06 -13.08
N TYR A 139 4.83 15.92 -13.50
CA TYR A 139 5.53 14.64 -13.58
C TYR A 139 6.47 14.52 -12.39
N LEU A 140 6.42 13.38 -11.71
CA LEU A 140 7.17 13.12 -10.49
C LEU A 140 8.05 11.88 -10.64
N ILE A 141 9.29 11.93 -10.17
CA ILE A 141 10.20 10.78 -10.16
C ILE A 141 10.80 10.63 -8.76
N LYS A 142 10.65 9.45 -8.18
CA LYS A 142 11.30 9.06 -6.92
C LYS A 142 12.15 7.81 -7.13
N PRO A 143 13.49 7.93 -7.21
CA PRO A 143 14.36 6.78 -7.12
C PRO A 143 14.35 6.20 -5.71
N PHE A 144 14.22 4.89 -5.61
CA PHE A 144 14.37 4.15 -4.36
C PHE A 144 15.04 2.81 -4.62
N SER A 145 15.52 2.16 -3.56
CA SER A 145 16.18 0.86 -3.64
C SER A 145 15.65 -0.06 -2.56
N ILE A 146 15.47 -1.32 -2.91
CA ILE A 146 15.07 -2.39 -2.00
C ILE A 146 16.24 -3.37 -1.93
N THR A 147 16.74 -3.64 -0.72
CA THR A 147 17.91 -4.51 -0.51
C THR A 147 17.52 -5.98 -0.30
N ASP A 148 16.46 -6.24 0.43
CA ASP A 148 16.03 -7.58 0.82
C ASP A 148 14.78 -8.03 0.05
N PHE A 149 14.87 -7.99 -1.27
CA PHE A 149 13.76 -8.25 -2.17
C PHE A 149 13.06 -9.61 -1.90
N GLU A 150 13.79 -10.65 -1.48
CA GLU A 150 13.23 -11.97 -1.20
C GLU A 150 12.31 -11.98 0.04
N GLN A 151 12.45 -11.02 0.94
CA GLN A 151 11.60 -10.90 2.13
C GLN A 151 10.31 -10.13 1.87
N ILE A 152 10.22 -9.43 0.74
CA ILE A 152 9.03 -8.65 0.40
C ILE A 152 7.91 -9.58 -0.04
N LYS A 153 6.81 -9.55 0.70
CA LYS A 153 5.59 -10.29 0.37
C LYS A 153 4.61 -9.43 -0.43
N LYS A 154 4.51 -8.16 -0.06
CA LYS A 154 3.61 -7.19 -0.71
C LYS A 154 4.24 -5.82 -0.77
N LEU A 155 3.87 -5.06 -1.79
CA LEU A 155 4.05 -3.61 -1.86
C LEU A 155 2.66 -2.97 -1.87
N ALA A 156 2.43 -2.04 -0.95
CA ALA A 156 1.25 -1.20 -0.94
C ALA A 156 1.61 0.18 -1.53
N PHE A 157 0.80 0.68 -2.41
CA PHE A 157 0.91 2.02 -2.98
C PHE A 157 -0.28 2.84 -2.48
N HIS A 158 0.01 3.85 -1.68
CA HIS A 158 -0.96 4.81 -1.21
C HIS A 158 -0.65 6.16 -1.85
N ILE A 159 -1.64 6.75 -2.48
CA ILE A 159 -1.55 8.06 -3.11
C ILE A 159 -2.78 8.87 -2.74
N ASP A 160 -2.54 10.11 -2.35
CA ASP A 160 -3.56 11.15 -2.28
C ASP A 160 -3.41 12.04 -3.51
N TYR A 161 -4.49 12.25 -4.25
CA TYR A 161 -4.44 12.94 -5.54
C TYR A 161 -5.73 13.75 -5.74
N ASP A 162 -5.59 14.84 -6.46
CA ASP A 162 -6.69 15.65 -6.95
C ASP A 162 -6.78 15.53 -8.47
N ASP A 163 -8.00 15.38 -8.98
CA ASP A 163 -8.39 15.07 -10.35
C ASP A 163 -7.99 13.65 -10.80
N GLY A 164 -6.72 13.31 -10.96
CA GLY A 164 -6.32 11.98 -11.40
C GLY A 164 -4.82 11.76 -11.47
N PHE A 165 -4.41 10.48 -11.62
CA PHE A 165 -3.01 10.10 -11.72
C PHE A 165 -2.77 8.90 -12.62
N VAL A 166 -1.51 8.75 -13.06
CA VAL A 166 -0.97 7.51 -13.64
C VAL A 166 0.37 7.21 -12.99
N ALA A 167 0.52 6.02 -12.42
CA ALA A 167 1.72 5.60 -11.73
C ALA A 167 2.47 4.51 -12.51
N TYR A 168 3.80 4.67 -12.54
CA TYR A 168 4.72 3.76 -13.22
C TYR A 168 5.77 3.24 -12.25
N LEU A 169 6.06 1.95 -12.30
CA LEU A 169 7.20 1.35 -11.64
C LEU A 169 8.18 0.83 -12.71
N ASN A 170 9.37 1.41 -12.75
CA ASN A 170 10.41 1.05 -13.72
C ASN A 170 9.92 1.07 -15.18
N GLY A 171 9.11 2.08 -15.52
CA GLY A 171 8.57 2.26 -16.87
C GLY A 171 7.32 1.46 -17.20
N ASN A 172 6.86 0.59 -16.29
CA ASN A 172 5.62 -0.15 -16.44
C ASN A 172 4.51 0.52 -15.63
N GLU A 173 3.41 0.85 -16.29
CA GLU A 173 2.23 1.35 -15.62
C GLU A 173 1.65 0.27 -14.72
N PHE A 174 1.32 0.61 -13.48
CA PHE A 174 0.73 -0.32 -12.53
C PHE A 174 -0.54 0.20 -11.85
N ALA A 175 -0.79 1.52 -11.88
CA ALA A 175 -2.01 2.11 -11.35
C ALA A 175 -2.37 3.38 -12.11
N ARG A 176 -3.66 3.68 -12.20
CA ARG A 176 -4.20 4.96 -12.68
C ARG A 176 -5.60 5.20 -12.15
N ASP A 177 -5.97 6.43 -12.05
CA ASP A 177 -7.35 6.83 -11.84
C ASP A 177 -7.65 8.15 -12.55
N ASN A 178 -8.88 8.28 -13.08
CA ASN A 178 -9.46 9.45 -13.75
C ASN A 178 -8.65 10.03 -14.93
N ILE A 179 -7.69 9.31 -15.50
CA ILE A 179 -6.91 9.77 -16.66
C ILE A 179 -7.03 8.78 -17.81
N GLU A 180 -7.36 9.29 -19.00
CA GLU A 180 -7.45 8.52 -20.24
C GLU A 180 -6.16 8.63 -21.09
N GLY A 181 -6.05 7.74 -22.07
CA GLY A 181 -4.91 7.70 -23.00
C GLY A 181 -3.76 6.83 -22.52
N THR A 182 -3.00 6.22 -23.45
CA THR A 182 -1.83 5.38 -23.17
C THR A 182 -0.74 5.67 -24.21
N PRO A 183 0.31 6.45 -23.87
CA PRO A 183 0.42 7.26 -22.64
C PRO A 183 -0.63 8.38 -22.58
N PRO A 184 -0.92 8.92 -21.39
CA PRO A 184 -1.77 10.10 -21.27
C PRO A 184 -1.08 11.31 -21.90
N ALA A 185 -1.86 12.22 -22.48
CA ALA A 185 -1.32 13.50 -22.92
C ALA A 185 -0.98 14.40 -21.73
N PHE A 186 -0.06 15.36 -21.91
CA PHE A 186 0.31 16.28 -20.83
C PHE A 186 -0.71 17.41 -20.61
N ASN A 187 -1.67 17.60 -21.52
CA ASN A 187 -2.67 18.66 -21.54
C ASN A 187 -4.08 18.13 -21.88
#